data_b6c01d724d7dca14f66b4dbfa80d74e2
#
_entry.id   b6c01d724d7dca14f66b4dbfa80d74e2
#
_cell.length_a   1.000
_cell.length_b   1.000
_cell.length_c   1.000
_cell.angle_alpha   90.00
_cell.angle_beta   90.00
_cell.angle_gamma   90.00
#
_symmetry.space_group_name_H-M   'P 1'
#
loop_
_entity.id
_entity.type
_entity.pdbx_description
1 polymer ?
#
loop_
_entity_poly.entity_id
_entity_poly.type
_entity_poly.pdbx_seq_one_letter_code
_entity_poly.pdbx_strand_id
1 'polypeptide(L)'
;MGSMNNDLKSKFLLRAISAATTLILLFFVAIYVFVPSYRFEEPEPFSGKYIHNPYQNLSNENWCHYDFRDSLMDFNISSYEYGYGLSQAKYFCLDYKSKRKIDFPFIQNIHFKQYNINCLNRKSSLVIPTNLDKGFKLREIKHLDNYRLMEVISPYGNHLEYWDAALSSGRRINILATSDHNEYKHSVVVNADYSDKDLILKSLKDGDFYAISYKDGSNLPMLKDLKIINDSIYIRLTKVAEEIRFIGQNGVVRDSLQDTNQGVYIFGNNDSYIRIEAYFDDGTTIYLNPIIRHQYQYFFDPSLSEIMKEKTWLMRIVFVGVLIFFIKFLLTNKKEKSDEDKGK
;
A
#
# COMPACT_ATOMS: atom_id res chain seq x y z
N MET A 1 43.01 -50.39 2.35
CA MET A 1 41.83 -50.25 1.43
C MET A 1 40.69 -49.40 1.99
N GLY A 2 40.50 -49.25 3.31
CA GLY A 2 39.37 -48.47 3.89
C GLY A 2 39.48 -46.95 3.80
N SER A 3 40.70 -46.35 3.81
CA SER A 3 40.87 -44.89 3.84
C SER A 3 40.60 -44.21 2.48
N MET A 4 40.91 -44.87 1.37
CA MET A 4 40.68 -44.35 0.02
C MET A 4 39.21 -44.25 -0.34
N ASN A 5 38.35 -45.09 0.22
CA ASN A 5 36.90 -45.09 -0.01
C ASN A 5 36.20 -43.94 0.74
N ASN A 6 36.74 -43.52 1.90
CA ASN A 6 36.20 -42.42 2.69
C ASN A 6 36.52 -41.05 2.06
N ASP A 7 37.70 -40.88 1.49
CA ASP A 7 38.12 -39.65 0.82
C ASP A 7 37.31 -39.41 -0.49
N LEU A 8 37.01 -40.46 -1.23
CA LEU A 8 36.14 -40.40 -2.42
C LEU A 8 34.69 -40.04 -2.04
N LYS A 9 34.17 -40.62 -0.97
CA LYS A 9 32.81 -40.30 -0.46
C LYS A 9 32.71 -38.84 0.02
N SER A 10 33.74 -38.34 0.73
CA SER A 10 33.74 -36.96 1.22
C SER A 10 33.80 -35.94 0.06
N LYS A 11 34.63 -36.20 -0.95
CA LYS A 11 34.71 -35.37 -2.18
C LYS A 11 33.39 -35.36 -2.97
N PHE A 12 32.72 -36.51 -3.06
CA PHE A 12 31.42 -36.62 -3.71
C PHE A 12 30.35 -35.82 -2.93
N LEU A 13 30.32 -35.95 -1.60
CA LEU A 13 29.41 -35.26 -0.72
C LEU A 13 29.58 -33.72 -0.83
N LEU A 14 30.82 -33.25 -0.78
CA LEU A 14 31.15 -31.82 -0.94
C LEU A 14 30.68 -31.27 -2.29
N ARG A 15 30.83 -32.01 -3.40
CA ARG A 15 30.37 -31.60 -4.74
C ARG A 15 28.85 -31.60 -4.82
N ALA A 16 28.17 -32.58 -4.23
CA ALA A 16 26.72 -32.64 -4.18
C ALA A 16 26.12 -31.45 -3.38
N ILE A 17 26.75 -31.13 -2.25
CA ILE A 17 26.38 -29.96 -1.44
C ILE A 17 26.59 -28.68 -2.23
N SER A 18 27.74 -28.50 -2.89
CA SER A 18 28.02 -27.31 -3.72
C SER A 18 27.01 -27.15 -4.87
N ALA A 19 26.69 -28.24 -5.58
CA ALA A 19 25.69 -28.20 -6.65
C ALA A 19 24.28 -27.84 -6.13
N ALA A 20 23.89 -28.43 -5.00
CA ALA A 20 22.61 -28.12 -4.37
C ALA A 20 22.53 -26.65 -3.93
N THR A 21 23.59 -26.15 -3.28
CA THR A 21 23.67 -24.74 -2.85
C THR A 21 23.59 -23.78 -4.06
N THR A 22 24.28 -24.11 -5.16
CA THR A 22 24.23 -23.29 -6.37
C THR A 22 22.84 -23.31 -7.03
N LEU A 23 22.17 -24.47 -7.06
CA LEU A 23 20.79 -24.56 -7.56
C LEU A 23 19.81 -23.74 -6.71
N ILE A 24 19.96 -23.78 -5.39
CA ILE A 24 19.16 -22.96 -4.47
C ILE A 24 19.41 -21.47 -4.74
N LEU A 25 20.67 -21.04 -4.87
CA LEU A 25 21.02 -19.67 -5.21
C LEU A 25 20.44 -19.23 -6.57
N LEU A 26 20.55 -20.08 -7.59
CA LEU A 26 19.96 -19.80 -8.91
C LEU A 26 18.43 -19.70 -8.84
N PHE A 27 17.79 -20.53 -8.03
CA PHE A 27 16.34 -20.44 -7.80
C PHE A 27 15.95 -19.09 -7.18
N PHE A 28 16.67 -18.62 -6.16
CA PHE A 28 16.43 -17.32 -5.56
C PHE A 28 16.68 -16.17 -6.56
N VAL A 29 17.77 -16.24 -7.32
CA VAL A 29 18.07 -15.24 -8.35
C VAL A 29 16.97 -15.23 -9.42
N ALA A 30 16.47 -16.39 -9.83
CA ALA A 30 15.37 -16.49 -10.79
C ALA A 30 14.15 -15.69 -10.34
N ILE A 31 13.76 -15.80 -9.07
CA ILE A 31 12.61 -15.06 -8.53
C ILE A 31 12.82 -13.55 -8.71
N TYR A 32 14.02 -13.04 -8.44
CA TYR A 32 14.31 -11.61 -8.62
C TYR A 32 14.31 -11.18 -10.09
N VAL A 33 14.81 -12.02 -10.99
CA VAL A 33 14.90 -11.72 -12.42
C VAL A 33 13.53 -11.73 -13.10
N PHE A 34 12.59 -12.52 -12.61
CA PHE A 34 11.23 -12.57 -13.17
C PHE A 34 10.35 -11.41 -12.75
N VAL A 35 10.65 -10.72 -11.64
CA VAL A 35 9.96 -9.48 -11.28
C VAL A 35 10.41 -8.36 -12.21
N PRO A 36 9.48 -7.63 -12.82
CA PRO A 36 9.83 -6.50 -13.69
C PRO A 36 10.59 -5.41 -12.93
N SER A 37 11.55 -4.78 -13.59
CA SER A 37 12.13 -3.52 -13.12
C SER A 37 11.16 -2.38 -13.43
N TYR A 38 10.87 -1.54 -12.42
CA TYR A 38 10.04 -0.36 -12.57
C TYR A 38 10.89 0.90 -12.63
N ARG A 39 10.48 1.85 -13.44
CA ARG A 39 10.85 3.26 -13.31
C ARG A 39 9.76 3.90 -12.48
N PHE A 40 10.13 4.61 -11.43
CA PHE A 40 9.24 5.43 -10.64
C PHE A 40 9.49 6.89 -11.01
N GLU A 41 8.43 7.66 -11.16
CA GLU A 41 8.56 9.09 -11.29
C GLU A 41 9.01 9.70 -9.96
N GLU A 42 9.79 10.77 -10.04
CA GLU A 42 10.22 11.50 -8.85
C GLU A 42 9.00 12.06 -8.12
N PRO A 43 9.00 12.01 -6.78
CA PRO A 43 7.92 12.54 -5.97
C PRO A 43 7.78 14.05 -6.15
N GLU A 44 6.63 14.49 -6.65
CA GLU A 44 6.29 15.90 -6.79
C GLU A 44 5.01 16.21 -6.00
N PRO A 45 4.98 17.30 -5.19
CA PRO A 45 3.77 17.72 -4.50
C PRO A 45 2.62 18.01 -5.48
N PHE A 46 1.39 17.85 -5.03
CA PHE A 46 0.24 18.29 -5.80
C PHE A 46 0.34 19.77 -6.13
N SER A 47 0.02 20.13 -7.37
CA SER A 47 0.11 21.50 -7.85
C SER A 47 -0.97 21.78 -8.89
N GLY A 48 -1.26 23.06 -9.11
CA GLY A 48 -2.21 23.51 -10.11
C GLY A 48 -3.27 24.47 -9.57
N LYS A 49 -4.14 24.92 -10.46
CA LYS A 49 -5.18 25.93 -10.15
C LYS A 49 -6.51 25.34 -9.70
N TYR A 50 -6.76 24.05 -9.99
CA TYR A 50 -8.02 23.41 -9.62
C TYR A 50 -7.87 22.72 -8.25
N ILE A 51 -8.98 22.64 -7.54
CA ILE A 51 -9.05 22.00 -6.23
C ILE A 51 -10.02 20.83 -6.34
N HIS A 52 -9.55 19.63 -6.00
CA HIS A 52 -10.37 18.45 -5.87
C HIS A 52 -10.81 18.32 -4.41
N ASN A 53 -12.12 18.37 -4.20
CA ASN A 53 -12.77 18.10 -2.92
C ASN A 53 -13.55 16.78 -3.03
N PRO A 54 -13.15 15.70 -2.34
CA PRO A 54 -13.88 14.44 -2.40
C PRO A 54 -15.30 14.55 -1.80
N TYR A 55 -15.57 15.57 -1.00
CA TYR A 55 -16.84 15.77 -0.29
C TYR A 55 -17.83 16.73 -0.99
N GLN A 56 -17.58 17.11 -2.24
CA GLN A 56 -18.41 18.11 -2.94
C GLN A 56 -19.85 17.66 -3.21
N ASN A 57 -20.12 16.36 -3.23
CA ASN A 57 -21.40 15.77 -3.60
C ASN A 57 -22.04 14.99 -2.44
N LEU A 58 -21.78 15.37 -1.20
CA LEU A 58 -22.32 14.68 -0.04
C LEU A 58 -23.85 14.73 0.00
N SER A 59 -24.46 13.57 0.22
CA SER A 59 -25.84 13.44 0.69
C SER A 59 -25.83 13.42 2.21
N ASN A 60 -26.46 14.39 2.86
CA ASN A 60 -26.48 14.47 4.32
C ASN A 60 -27.23 13.31 5.02
N GLU A 61 -27.90 12.45 4.26
CA GLU A 61 -28.81 11.42 4.80
C GLU A 61 -28.23 10.00 4.77
N ASN A 62 -27.10 9.78 4.08
CA ASN A 62 -26.63 8.42 3.75
C ASN A 62 -25.25 8.09 4.36
N TRP A 63 -24.97 8.55 5.58
CA TRP A 63 -23.74 8.17 6.26
C TRP A 63 -23.88 6.80 6.92
N CYS A 64 -23.07 5.83 6.45
CA CYS A 64 -23.03 4.49 6.98
C CYS A 64 -21.66 4.19 7.60
N HIS A 65 -21.67 3.63 8.81
CA HIS A 65 -20.47 3.17 9.51
C HIS A 65 -20.11 1.76 9.06
N TYR A 66 -18.87 1.57 8.64
CA TYR A 66 -18.32 0.26 8.30
C TYR A 66 -17.11 -0.05 9.18
N ASP A 67 -17.23 -1.08 9.99
CA ASP A 67 -16.06 -1.76 10.54
C ASP A 67 -15.46 -2.63 9.44
N PHE A 68 -14.24 -2.32 9.02
CA PHE A 68 -13.64 -2.93 7.86
C PHE A 68 -13.32 -4.42 8.04
N ARG A 69 -13.33 -4.93 9.26
CA ARG A 69 -13.15 -6.36 9.54
C ARG A 69 -14.46 -7.12 9.68
N ASP A 70 -15.45 -6.51 10.32
CA ASP A 70 -16.69 -7.20 10.71
C ASP A 70 -17.90 -6.90 9.82
N SER A 71 -18.00 -5.69 9.27
CA SER A 71 -19.22 -5.22 8.58
C SER A 71 -19.16 -5.24 7.07
N LEU A 72 -18.01 -5.50 6.46
CA LEU A 72 -17.91 -5.70 5.02
C LEU A 72 -18.27 -7.14 4.62
N MET A 73 -19.35 -7.67 5.21
CA MET A 73 -19.81 -9.05 4.98
C MET A 73 -20.05 -9.38 3.51
N ASP A 74 -20.35 -8.39 2.67
CA ASP A 74 -20.58 -8.56 1.25
C ASP A 74 -19.30 -8.53 0.40
N PHE A 75 -18.17 -8.15 0.99
CA PHE A 75 -16.88 -8.15 0.31
C PHE A 75 -16.04 -9.34 0.75
N ASN A 76 -15.55 -10.11 -0.20
CA ASN A 76 -14.52 -11.12 0.07
C ASN A 76 -13.19 -10.42 0.36
N ILE A 77 -12.91 -10.17 1.64
CA ILE A 77 -11.63 -9.62 2.07
C ILE A 77 -10.61 -10.74 2.13
N SER A 78 -9.53 -10.61 1.36
CA SER A 78 -8.40 -11.52 1.40
C SER A 78 -7.16 -10.79 1.89
N SER A 79 -6.51 -11.33 2.92
CA SER A 79 -5.22 -10.82 3.39
C SER A 79 -4.08 -11.55 2.68
N TYR A 80 -3.12 -10.79 2.17
CA TYR A 80 -1.91 -11.30 1.52
C TYR A 80 -0.69 -10.77 2.25
N GLU A 81 0.15 -11.70 2.69
CA GLU A 81 1.42 -11.40 3.33
C GLU A 81 2.56 -11.81 2.40
N TYR A 82 3.53 -10.93 2.24
CA TYR A 82 4.72 -11.18 1.44
C TYR A 82 5.97 -10.92 2.26
N GLY A 83 6.85 -11.92 2.33
CA GLY A 83 8.09 -11.88 3.07
C GLY A 83 8.04 -12.63 4.41
N TYR A 84 9.23 -12.90 4.95
CA TYR A 84 9.40 -13.52 6.27
C TYR A 84 10.26 -12.61 7.16
N GLY A 85 9.93 -12.55 8.46
CA GLY A 85 10.69 -11.78 9.45
C GLY A 85 10.31 -10.30 9.52
N LEU A 86 11.28 -9.41 9.69
CA LEU A 86 11.09 -7.98 10.00
C LEU A 86 10.53 -7.11 8.86
N SER A 87 10.34 -7.63 7.66
CA SER A 87 9.81 -6.86 6.53
C SER A 87 8.67 -7.61 5.82
N GLN A 88 7.53 -7.68 6.48
CA GLN A 88 6.33 -8.30 5.92
C GLN A 88 5.40 -7.23 5.35
N ALA A 89 5.41 -7.04 4.03
CA ALA A 89 4.39 -6.24 3.38
C ALA A 89 3.07 -7.01 3.36
N LYS A 90 2.02 -6.43 3.96
CA LYS A 90 0.67 -6.97 3.97
C LYS A 90 -0.25 -6.13 3.09
N TYR A 91 -1.22 -6.78 2.50
CA TYR A 91 -2.23 -6.14 1.66
C TYR A 91 -3.60 -6.75 1.94
N PHE A 92 -4.61 -5.91 2.13
CA PHE A 92 -6.00 -6.33 2.01
C PHE A 92 -6.46 -6.18 0.56
N CYS A 93 -7.21 -7.15 0.09
CA CYS A 93 -7.77 -7.15 -1.25
C CYS A 93 -9.27 -7.39 -1.16
N LEU A 94 -10.05 -6.48 -1.71
CA LEU A 94 -11.49 -6.63 -1.83
C LEU A 94 -11.82 -7.41 -3.10
N ASP A 95 -12.74 -8.37 -3.00
CA ASP A 95 -13.23 -9.20 -4.10
C ASP A 95 -12.13 -9.90 -4.91
N TYR A 96 -11.19 -10.51 -4.23
CA TYR A 96 -10.11 -11.22 -4.90
C TYR A 96 -10.61 -12.49 -5.62
N LYS A 97 -10.43 -12.53 -6.94
CA LYS A 97 -10.98 -13.56 -7.83
C LYS A 97 -10.12 -14.80 -8.03
N SER A 98 -9.00 -14.95 -7.33
CA SER A 98 -8.08 -16.08 -7.55
C SER A 98 -7.89 -16.92 -6.31
N LYS A 99 -7.97 -18.26 -6.48
CA LYS A 99 -7.71 -19.23 -5.39
C LYS A 99 -6.23 -19.49 -5.12
N ARG A 100 -5.29 -18.96 -5.94
CA ARG A 100 -3.85 -19.20 -5.77
C ARG A 100 -3.22 -18.03 -5.02
N LYS A 101 -2.75 -18.28 -3.80
CA LYS A 101 -1.79 -17.41 -3.12
C LYS A 101 -0.47 -17.49 -3.88
N ILE A 102 0.06 -16.34 -4.28
CA ILE A 102 1.42 -16.26 -4.83
C ILE A 102 2.28 -15.72 -3.71
N ASP A 103 2.82 -16.62 -2.90
CA ASP A 103 3.77 -16.25 -1.85
C ASP A 103 5.15 -16.08 -2.49
N PHE A 104 5.66 -14.85 -2.53
CA PHE A 104 7.01 -14.56 -2.97
C PHE A 104 7.93 -14.31 -1.77
N PRO A 105 9.21 -14.74 -1.84
CA PRO A 105 10.03 -14.93 -0.67
C PRO A 105 10.82 -13.72 -0.18
N PHE A 106 11.28 -13.86 1.00
CA PHE A 106 12.35 -13.34 1.87
C PHE A 106 12.83 -11.89 1.76
N ILE A 107 12.98 -11.26 0.59
CA ILE A 107 13.48 -9.89 0.48
C ILE A 107 12.54 -9.09 -0.41
N GLN A 108 11.81 -8.15 0.19
CA GLN A 108 10.90 -7.27 -0.53
C GLN A 108 11.57 -5.91 -0.77
N ASN A 109 12.02 -5.68 -1.99
CA ASN A 109 12.38 -4.35 -2.44
C ASN A 109 11.16 -3.64 -3.06
N ILE A 110 11.31 -2.37 -3.39
CA ILE A 110 10.23 -1.54 -3.95
C ILE A 110 9.66 -2.10 -5.26
N HIS A 111 10.47 -2.75 -6.12
CA HIS A 111 9.99 -3.34 -7.37
C HIS A 111 9.06 -4.52 -7.12
N PHE A 112 9.36 -5.36 -6.11
CA PHE A 112 8.48 -6.45 -5.69
C PHE A 112 7.16 -5.92 -5.12
N LYS A 113 7.21 -4.89 -4.28
CA LYS A 113 6.00 -4.28 -3.71
C LYS A 113 5.11 -3.71 -4.80
N GLN A 114 5.68 -2.99 -5.76
CA GLN A 114 4.94 -2.49 -6.92
C GLN A 114 4.37 -3.61 -7.78
N TYR A 115 5.15 -4.66 -8.03
CA TYR A 115 4.68 -5.83 -8.75
C TYR A 115 3.50 -6.51 -8.05
N ASN A 116 3.57 -6.67 -6.72
CA ASN A 116 2.50 -7.24 -5.92
C ASN A 116 1.23 -6.39 -6.02
N ILE A 117 1.32 -5.08 -5.81
CA ILE A 117 0.18 -4.15 -5.97
C ILE A 117 -0.44 -4.33 -7.35
N ASN A 118 0.35 -4.30 -8.43
CA ASN A 118 -0.14 -4.44 -9.79
C ASN A 118 -0.76 -5.81 -10.08
N CYS A 119 -0.21 -6.89 -9.50
CA CYS A 119 -0.76 -8.23 -9.65
C CYS A 119 -2.07 -8.40 -8.90
N LEU A 120 -2.16 -7.85 -7.69
CA LEU A 120 -3.36 -7.90 -6.85
C LEU A 120 -4.48 -7.05 -7.46
N ASN A 121 -4.18 -5.84 -7.96
CA ASN A 121 -5.16 -4.97 -8.61
C ASN A 121 -5.82 -5.59 -9.86
N ARG A 122 -5.08 -6.42 -10.60
CA ARG A 122 -5.68 -7.16 -11.74
C ARG A 122 -6.70 -8.21 -11.33
N LYS A 123 -6.73 -8.59 -10.05
CA LYS A 123 -7.51 -9.72 -9.53
C LYS A 123 -8.51 -9.32 -8.44
N SER A 124 -8.44 -8.09 -7.96
CA SER A 124 -9.30 -7.54 -6.92
C SER A 124 -9.90 -6.21 -7.33
N SER A 125 -10.97 -5.83 -6.69
CA SER A 125 -11.62 -4.53 -6.90
C SER A 125 -10.81 -3.38 -6.30
N LEU A 126 -10.05 -3.67 -5.22
CA LEU A 126 -9.24 -2.70 -4.49
C LEU A 126 -8.09 -3.40 -3.77
N VAL A 127 -6.92 -2.77 -3.75
CA VAL A 127 -5.73 -3.21 -3.02
C VAL A 127 -5.36 -2.15 -2.00
N ILE A 128 -5.11 -2.58 -0.78
CA ILE A 128 -4.86 -1.70 0.37
C ILE A 128 -3.58 -2.17 1.07
N PRO A 129 -2.47 -1.41 1.00
CA PRO A 129 -1.30 -1.65 1.84
C PRO A 129 -1.66 -1.53 3.32
N THR A 130 -1.24 -2.51 4.12
CA THR A 130 -1.48 -2.60 5.57
C THR A 130 -0.19 -2.93 6.30
N ASN A 131 -0.19 -2.87 7.64
CA ASN A 131 1.00 -3.17 8.45
C ASN A 131 2.22 -2.32 8.02
N LEU A 132 2.00 -1.01 7.91
CA LEU A 132 2.89 -0.08 7.23
C LEU A 132 4.30 -0.04 7.84
N ASP A 133 4.40 0.04 9.16
CA ASP A 133 5.65 0.12 9.92
C ASP A 133 6.59 -1.09 9.69
N LYS A 134 6.02 -2.28 9.53
CA LYS A 134 6.77 -3.52 9.31
C LYS A 134 6.98 -3.84 7.83
N GLY A 135 6.00 -3.47 6.99
CA GLY A 135 5.96 -3.85 5.58
C GLY A 135 6.60 -2.85 4.62
N PHE A 136 6.67 -1.56 4.98
CA PHE A 136 7.02 -0.49 4.05
C PHE A 136 7.99 0.50 4.70
N LYS A 137 8.85 1.09 3.87
CA LYS A 137 9.67 2.23 4.28
C LYS A 137 8.99 3.52 3.81
N LEU A 138 9.08 4.60 4.57
CA LEU A 138 8.54 5.92 4.18
C LEU A 138 8.99 6.35 2.78
N ARG A 139 10.28 6.14 2.45
CA ARG A 139 10.81 6.44 1.12
C ARG A 139 10.17 5.61 0.00
N GLU A 140 9.72 4.36 0.28
CA GLU A 140 9.07 3.51 -0.71
C GLU A 140 7.64 3.96 -0.98
N ILE A 141 6.92 4.35 0.07
CA ILE A 141 5.56 4.89 -0.03
C ILE A 141 5.48 6.10 -0.97
N LYS A 142 6.51 6.94 -0.96
CA LYS A 142 6.62 8.10 -1.86
C LYS A 142 6.63 7.74 -3.35
N HIS A 143 7.00 6.52 -3.70
CA HIS A 143 7.15 6.07 -5.09
C HIS A 143 6.13 5.00 -5.50
N LEU A 144 5.58 4.24 -4.53
CA LEU A 144 4.60 3.21 -4.84
C LEU A 144 3.32 3.80 -5.41
N ASP A 145 2.73 3.09 -6.37
CA ASP A 145 1.62 3.57 -7.17
C ASP A 145 0.54 2.48 -7.35
N ASN A 146 -0.56 2.87 -7.96
CA ASN A 146 -1.65 1.98 -8.34
C ASN A 146 -2.41 1.38 -7.14
N TYR A 147 -2.55 2.15 -6.06
CA TYR A 147 -3.47 1.89 -4.95
C TYR A 147 -4.10 3.21 -4.51
N ARG A 148 -5.28 3.14 -3.87
CA ARG A 148 -6.07 4.32 -3.51
C ARG A 148 -6.29 4.46 -2.01
N LEU A 149 -6.17 3.38 -1.29
CA LEU A 149 -6.35 3.34 0.15
C LEU A 149 -5.09 2.80 0.82
N MET A 150 -4.89 3.24 2.06
CA MET A 150 -3.83 2.77 2.94
C MET A 150 -4.41 2.61 4.35
N GLU A 151 -4.11 1.51 5.02
CA GLU A 151 -4.49 1.30 6.42
C GLU A 151 -3.62 2.20 7.31
N VAL A 152 -4.10 3.40 7.58
CA VAL A 152 -3.37 4.41 8.37
C VAL A 152 -3.66 4.26 9.85
N ILE A 153 -4.93 4.01 10.19
CA ILE A 153 -5.38 3.79 11.57
C ILE A 153 -5.65 2.30 11.74
N SER A 154 -4.94 1.68 12.64
CA SER A 154 -5.04 0.25 12.90
C SER A 154 -5.04 -0.04 14.39
N PRO A 155 -5.43 -1.25 14.83
CA PRO A 155 -5.33 -1.67 16.22
C PRO A 155 -3.90 -1.64 16.78
N TYR A 156 -2.91 -1.62 15.89
CA TYR A 156 -1.50 -1.68 16.26
C TYR A 156 -0.81 -0.31 16.29
N GLY A 157 -1.52 0.73 15.86
CA GLY A 157 -1.03 2.11 15.88
C GLY A 157 -1.56 2.97 14.76
N ASN A 158 -1.26 4.26 14.87
CA ASN A 158 -1.57 5.26 13.87
C ASN A 158 -0.33 5.54 13.04
N HIS A 159 -0.46 5.44 11.72
CA HIS A 159 0.64 5.58 10.76
C HIS A 159 0.45 6.81 9.88
N LEU A 160 0.10 7.96 10.52
CA LEU A 160 -0.17 9.23 9.82
C LEU A 160 1.04 9.71 9.03
N GLU A 161 2.26 9.45 9.49
CA GLU A 161 3.50 9.80 8.81
C GLU A 161 3.66 9.10 7.43
N TYR A 162 3.14 7.88 7.27
CA TYR A 162 3.12 7.18 5.98
C TYR A 162 2.11 7.82 5.03
N TRP A 163 0.96 8.21 5.55
CA TRP A 163 -0.05 8.91 4.77
C TRP A 163 0.44 10.27 4.31
N ASP A 164 1.00 11.07 5.22
CA ASP A 164 1.60 12.37 4.89
C ASP A 164 2.76 12.24 3.91
N ALA A 165 3.57 11.19 4.01
CA ALA A 165 4.65 10.93 3.04
C ALA A 165 4.10 10.65 1.63
N ALA A 166 3.01 9.88 1.51
CA ALA A 166 2.33 9.63 0.24
C ALA A 166 1.73 10.92 -0.34
N LEU A 167 0.94 11.64 0.45
CA LEU A 167 0.28 12.88 0.04
C LEU A 167 1.29 13.96 -0.37
N SER A 168 2.36 14.12 0.40
CA SER A 168 3.42 15.08 0.12
C SER A 168 4.22 14.78 -1.14
N SER A 169 4.10 13.57 -1.65
CA SER A 169 4.73 13.09 -2.87
C SER A 169 3.78 13.11 -4.08
N GLY A 170 2.62 13.75 -3.95
CA GLY A 170 1.60 13.81 -5.01
C GLY A 170 0.86 12.49 -5.23
N ARG A 171 0.86 11.58 -4.25
CA ARG A 171 0.08 10.33 -4.30
C ARG A 171 -1.28 10.57 -3.67
N ARG A 172 -2.36 10.45 -4.45
CA ARG A 172 -3.72 10.54 -3.93
C ARG A 172 -4.09 9.23 -3.23
N ILE A 173 -3.91 9.20 -1.93
CA ILE A 173 -4.19 8.06 -1.08
C ILE A 173 -5.23 8.46 -0.03
N ASN A 174 -6.29 7.68 0.06
CA ASN A 174 -7.34 7.84 1.07
C ASN A 174 -7.00 7.02 2.32
N ILE A 175 -7.44 7.53 3.47
CA ILE A 175 -7.22 6.88 4.76
C ILE A 175 -8.16 5.69 4.92
N LEU A 176 -7.64 4.56 5.44
CA LEU A 176 -8.45 3.48 5.95
C LEU A 176 -8.21 3.34 7.45
N ALA A 177 -9.29 3.12 8.21
CA ALA A 177 -9.25 2.73 9.60
C ALA A 177 -9.80 1.31 9.76
N THR A 178 -9.08 0.48 10.53
CA THR A 178 -9.50 -0.89 10.85
C THR A 178 -9.53 -1.10 12.35
N SER A 179 -10.51 -1.83 12.85
CA SER A 179 -10.68 -2.13 14.27
C SER A 179 -10.23 -3.54 14.61
N ASP A 180 -9.92 -3.76 15.88
CA ASP A 180 -9.84 -5.06 16.54
C ASP A 180 -10.65 -4.96 17.84
N HIS A 181 -10.78 -6.02 18.61
CA HIS A 181 -11.54 -6.06 19.89
C HIS A 181 -10.88 -5.24 21.03
N ASN A 182 -10.34 -4.07 20.73
CA ASN A 182 -9.66 -3.18 21.66
C ASN A 182 -10.60 -2.11 22.22
N GLU A 183 -10.13 -1.35 23.22
CA GLU A 183 -10.85 -0.23 23.85
C GLU A 183 -11.29 0.83 22.83
N TYR A 184 -10.41 1.16 21.87
CA TYR A 184 -10.73 2.04 20.76
C TYR A 184 -11.22 1.25 19.57
N LYS A 185 -12.37 1.66 19.06
CA LYS A 185 -12.91 1.18 17.77
C LYS A 185 -12.53 2.15 16.67
N HIS A 186 -12.21 1.59 15.51
CA HIS A 186 -11.89 2.37 14.33
C HIS A 186 -12.80 1.92 13.19
N SER A 187 -13.41 2.85 12.51
CA SER A 187 -14.27 2.55 11.38
C SER A 187 -14.12 3.58 10.26
N VAL A 188 -14.66 3.26 9.11
CA VAL A 188 -14.87 4.23 8.04
C VAL A 188 -16.34 4.58 7.96
N VAL A 189 -16.63 5.86 7.71
CA VAL A 189 -17.98 6.39 7.55
C VAL A 189 -18.13 6.80 6.11
N VAL A 190 -18.90 6.02 5.37
CA VAL A 190 -19.06 6.13 3.91
C VAL A 190 -20.37 6.82 3.58
N ASN A 191 -20.35 7.75 2.62
CA ASN A 191 -21.53 8.42 2.11
C ASN A 191 -22.15 7.60 0.99
N ALA A 192 -22.76 6.46 1.33
CA ALA A 192 -23.44 5.56 0.38
C ALA A 192 -24.56 4.79 1.07
N ASP A 193 -25.51 4.30 0.28
CA ASP A 193 -26.52 3.35 0.79
C ASP A 193 -25.81 2.05 1.24
N TYR A 194 -26.14 1.58 2.44
CA TYR A 194 -25.54 0.39 3.06
C TYR A 194 -25.67 -0.87 2.19
N SER A 195 -26.70 -0.95 1.36
CA SER A 195 -26.97 -2.13 0.53
C SER A 195 -26.28 -2.11 -0.84
N ASP A 196 -25.69 -0.97 -1.25
CA ASP A 196 -25.10 -0.82 -2.59
C ASP A 196 -23.57 -0.95 -2.55
N LYS A 197 -23.10 -2.16 -2.83
CA LYS A 197 -21.68 -2.50 -2.87
C LYS A 197 -20.88 -1.67 -3.88
N ASP A 198 -21.44 -1.38 -5.03
CA ASP A 198 -20.75 -0.64 -6.10
C ASP A 198 -20.60 0.84 -5.70
N LEU A 199 -21.59 1.42 -5.04
CA LEU A 199 -21.51 2.76 -4.48
C LEU A 199 -20.46 2.82 -3.37
N ILE A 200 -20.43 1.84 -2.46
CA ILE A 200 -19.40 1.77 -1.40
C ILE A 200 -18.00 1.70 -2.01
N LEU A 201 -17.77 0.81 -2.99
CA LEU A 201 -16.48 0.70 -3.68
C LEU A 201 -16.10 1.99 -4.39
N LYS A 202 -17.08 2.65 -5.00
CA LYS A 202 -16.87 3.95 -5.64
C LYS A 202 -16.47 4.99 -4.61
N SER A 203 -17.19 5.12 -3.51
CA SER A 203 -16.87 6.04 -2.41
C SER A 203 -15.46 5.80 -1.87
N LEU A 204 -15.08 4.55 -1.61
CA LEU A 204 -13.74 4.21 -1.15
C LEU A 204 -12.64 4.64 -2.15
N LYS A 205 -12.90 4.55 -3.46
CA LYS A 205 -11.96 4.99 -4.50
C LYS A 205 -11.92 6.51 -4.65
N ASP A 206 -13.09 7.16 -4.57
CA ASP A 206 -13.24 8.59 -4.80
C ASP A 206 -12.87 9.42 -3.57
N GLY A 207 -12.95 8.83 -2.37
CA GLY A 207 -12.55 9.46 -1.12
C GLY A 207 -13.66 10.23 -0.42
N ASP A 208 -14.93 10.09 -0.84
CA ASP A 208 -16.11 10.70 -0.23
C ASP A 208 -16.57 9.94 1.03
N PHE A 209 -15.63 9.58 1.85
CA PHE A 209 -15.77 8.95 3.15
C PHE A 209 -14.72 9.51 4.11
N TYR A 210 -14.83 9.21 5.39
CA TYR A 210 -13.82 9.56 6.38
C TYR A 210 -13.58 8.41 7.37
N ALA A 211 -12.42 8.44 8.02
CA ALA A 211 -12.12 7.52 9.12
C ALA A 211 -12.51 8.14 10.46
N ILE A 212 -12.93 7.31 11.39
CA ILE A 212 -13.26 7.70 12.76
C ILE A 212 -12.66 6.72 13.76
N SER A 213 -12.09 7.26 14.84
CA SER A 213 -11.62 6.51 16.00
C SER A 213 -12.44 6.94 17.22
N TYR A 214 -13.00 6.00 17.98
CA TYR A 214 -13.91 6.30 19.09
C TYR A 214 -13.89 5.19 20.15
N LYS A 215 -14.28 5.53 21.37
CA LYS A 215 -14.45 4.55 22.46
C LYS A 215 -15.89 4.05 22.56
N ASP A 216 -16.85 4.95 22.52
CA ASP A 216 -18.27 4.64 22.58
C ASP A 216 -18.95 5.05 21.26
N GLY A 217 -19.69 4.11 20.66
CA GLY A 217 -20.42 4.33 19.41
C GLY A 217 -21.77 5.05 19.57
N SER A 218 -22.18 5.38 20.82
CA SER A 218 -23.40 6.12 21.04
C SER A 218 -23.22 7.59 20.66
N ASN A 219 -24.06 8.09 19.75
CA ASN A 219 -24.08 9.50 19.35
C ASN A 219 -22.73 10.05 18.86
N LEU A 220 -22.12 9.41 17.85
CA LEU A 220 -20.85 9.85 17.27
C LEU A 220 -20.95 11.21 16.55
N PRO A 221 -19.87 12.03 16.57
CA PRO A 221 -19.80 13.22 15.73
C PRO A 221 -19.70 12.81 14.25
N MET A 222 -20.32 13.61 13.39
CA MET A 222 -20.33 13.36 11.94
C MET A 222 -19.95 14.63 11.16
N LEU A 223 -19.39 14.42 9.98
CA LEU A 223 -19.23 15.49 8.99
C LEU A 223 -20.62 15.89 8.47
N LYS A 224 -21.00 17.16 8.65
CA LYS A 224 -22.26 17.71 8.16
C LYS A 224 -22.10 18.34 6.77
N ASP A 225 -20.98 19.04 6.55
CA ASP A 225 -20.74 19.77 5.31
C ASP A 225 -19.24 20.06 5.14
N LEU A 226 -18.76 19.96 3.91
CA LEU A 226 -17.42 20.38 3.52
C LEU A 226 -17.47 20.96 2.11
N LYS A 227 -17.31 22.26 1.98
CA LYS A 227 -17.41 23.00 0.72
C LYS A 227 -16.16 23.81 0.46
N ILE A 228 -15.91 24.08 -0.82
CA ILE A 228 -14.89 25.01 -1.26
C ILE A 228 -15.58 26.17 -1.97
N ILE A 229 -15.35 27.37 -1.46
CA ILE A 229 -15.86 28.61 -2.02
C ILE A 229 -14.69 29.57 -2.10
N ASN A 230 -14.34 30.05 -3.31
CA ASN A 230 -13.25 31.00 -3.53
C ASN A 230 -11.95 30.62 -2.83
N ASP A 231 -11.45 29.40 -3.06
CA ASP A 231 -10.24 28.84 -2.43
C ASP A 231 -10.30 28.74 -0.89
N SER A 232 -11.47 28.88 -0.29
CA SER A 232 -11.67 28.65 1.14
C SER A 232 -12.37 27.35 1.39
N ILE A 233 -11.82 26.53 2.27
CA ILE A 233 -12.39 25.26 2.75
C ILE A 233 -13.30 25.60 3.93
N TYR A 234 -14.58 25.31 3.80
CA TYR A 234 -15.58 25.44 4.86
C TYR A 234 -15.92 24.05 5.38
N ILE A 235 -15.71 23.81 6.66
CA ILE A 235 -16.10 22.56 7.32
C ILE A 235 -17.18 22.81 8.37
N ARG A 236 -18.13 21.89 8.51
CA ARG A 236 -19.10 21.86 9.58
C ARG A 236 -19.33 20.43 10.07
N LEU A 237 -19.26 20.27 11.38
CA LEU A 237 -19.49 19.01 12.10
C LEU A 237 -20.84 19.05 12.85
N THR A 238 -21.34 17.89 13.23
CA THR A 238 -22.60 17.80 14.02
C THR A 238 -22.40 18.15 15.49
N LYS A 239 -21.16 18.03 16.01
CA LYS A 239 -20.80 18.36 17.38
C LYS A 239 -19.65 19.35 17.43
N VAL A 240 -19.50 20.03 18.57
CA VAL A 240 -18.33 20.87 18.86
C VAL A 240 -17.11 19.97 19.03
N ALA A 241 -16.06 20.24 18.28
CA ALA A 241 -14.75 19.63 18.45
C ALA A 241 -13.93 20.47 19.41
N GLU A 242 -13.14 19.81 20.27
CA GLU A 242 -12.11 20.46 21.08
C GLU A 242 -11.09 21.13 20.20
N GLU A 243 -10.68 20.45 19.12
CA GLU A 243 -9.75 21.01 18.13
C GLU A 243 -10.07 20.51 16.72
N ILE A 244 -10.02 21.41 15.75
CA ILE A 244 -10.03 21.09 14.31
C ILE A 244 -8.68 21.53 13.73
N ARG A 245 -7.89 20.59 13.19
CA ARG A 245 -6.57 20.86 12.58
C ARG A 245 -6.65 20.76 11.06
N PHE A 246 -6.06 21.74 10.39
CA PHE A 246 -5.80 21.73 8.95
C PHE A 246 -4.33 21.39 8.73
N ILE A 247 -4.07 20.24 8.10
CA ILE A 247 -2.75 19.65 7.98
C ILE A 247 -2.37 19.57 6.51
N GLY A 248 -1.22 20.13 6.18
CA GLY A 248 -0.71 20.22 4.81
C GLY A 248 0.60 19.46 4.61
N GLN A 249 1.39 19.94 3.66
CA GLN A 249 2.64 19.33 3.21
C GLN A 249 3.53 18.87 4.37
N ASN A 250 4.00 17.60 4.28
CA ASN A 250 4.82 16.92 5.29
C ASN A 250 4.15 16.75 6.66
N GLY A 251 2.82 16.72 6.72
CA GLY A 251 2.08 16.57 7.97
C GLY A 251 2.13 17.80 8.89
N VAL A 252 2.50 18.96 8.34
CA VAL A 252 2.59 20.19 9.12
C VAL A 252 1.20 20.78 9.35
N VAL A 253 0.85 21.04 10.61
CA VAL A 253 -0.37 21.77 10.96
C VAL A 253 -0.24 23.20 10.41
N ARG A 254 -1.15 23.56 9.51
CA ARG A 254 -1.21 24.90 8.88
C ARG A 254 -2.04 25.86 9.69
N ASP A 255 -3.10 25.34 10.31
CA ASP A 255 -3.99 26.10 11.15
C ASP A 255 -4.74 25.17 12.10
N SER A 256 -5.21 25.68 13.22
CA SER A 256 -6.06 24.96 14.16
C SER A 256 -7.11 25.86 14.78
N LEU A 257 -8.28 25.32 15.03
CA LEU A 257 -9.43 25.99 15.64
C LEU A 257 -9.85 25.23 16.87
N GLN A 258 -10.15 25.95 17.97
CA GLN A 258 -10.53 25.36 19.25
C GLN A 258 -12.03 25.57 19.52
N ASP A 259 -12.61 24.62 20.23
CA ASP A 259 -13.99 24.68 20.78
C ASP A 259 -15.06 25.08 19.77
N THR A 260 -15.02 24.46 18.58
CA THR A 260 -15.93 24.82 17.48
C THR A 260 -16.43 23.59 16.71
N ASN A 261 -17.61 23.70 16.13
CA ASN A 261 -18.16 22.72 15.21
C ASN A 261 -18.08 23.16 13.72
N GLN A 262 -17.46 24.30 13.46
CA GLN A 262 -17.29 24.81 12.11
C GLN A 262 -15.93 25.51 11.96
N GLY A 263 -15.39 25.51 10.74
CA GLY A 263 -14.12 26.14 10.47
C GLY A 263 -14.01 26.60 9.03
N VAL A 264 -13.11 27.56 8.83
CA VAL A 264 -12.74 28.06 7.51
C VAL A 264 -11.23 28.08 7.41
N TYR A 265 -10.68 27.51 6.34
CA TYR A 265 -9.27 27.57 6.02
C TYR A 265 -9.06 28.12 4.60
N ILE A 266 -8.19 29.09 4.44
CA ILE A 266 -7.84 29.62 3.12
C ILE A 266 -6.77 28.70 2.50
N PHE A 267 -7.18 27.96 1.46
CA PHE A 267 -6.31 27.05 0.74
C PHE A 267 -5.35 27.84 -0.16
N GLY A 268 -4.22 28.23 0.40
CA GLY A 268 -3.22 29.10 -0.24
C GLY A 268 -2.57 28.47 -1.46
N ASN A 269 -1.96 29.30 -2.32
CA ASN A 269 -1.26 28.83 -3.53
C ASN A 269 -0.08 27.89 -3.24
N ASN A 270 0.48 27.95 -2.03
CA ASN A 270 1.59 27.11 -1.59
C ASN A 270 1.12 25.79 -0.95
N ASP A 271 -0.19 25.62 -0.77
CA ASP A 271 -0.73 24.37 -0.23
C ASP A 271 -0.95 23.38 -1.36
N SER A 272 -0.27 22.26 -1.30
CA SER A 272 -0.44 21.15 -2.26
C SER A 272 -1.66 20.30 -1.94
N TYR A 273 -1.88 20.04 -0.65
CA TYR A 273 -3.06 19.38 -0.11
C TYR A 273 -3.37 19.92 1.29
N ILE A 274 -4.61 19.74 1.71
CA ILE A 274 -5.06 19.89 3.10
C ILE A 274 -5.89 18.66 3.47
N ARG A 275 -5.51 17.99 4.54
CA ARG A 275 -6.36 17.02 5.24
C ARG A 275 -6.78 17.60 6.57
N ILE A 276 -7.90 17.13 7.11
CA ILE A 276 -8.48 17.69 8.33
C ILE A 276 -8.61 16.60 9.38
N GLU A 277 -8.24 16.91 10.60
CA GLU A 277 -8.48 16.10 11.78
C GLU A 277 -9.35 16.90 12.76
N ALA A 278 -10.35 16.25 13.34
CA ALA A 278 -11.18 16.85 14.39
C ALA A 278 -11.15 15.96 15.64
N TYR A 279 -10.77 16.56 16.76
CA TYR A 279 -10.62 15.91 18.05
C TYR A 279 -11.77 16.33 18.97
N PHE A 280 -12.33 15.38 19.71
CA PHE A 280 -13.47 15.60 20.59
C PHE A 280 -13.11 15.22 22.04
N ASP A 281 -13.79 15.82 22.99
CA ASP A 281 -13.59 15.66 24.44
C ASP A 281 -13.79 14.21 24.94
N ASP A 282 -14.59 13.42 24.24
CA ASP A 282 -14.82 11.99 24.52
C ASP A 282 -13.71 11.08 24.00
N GLY A 283 -12.65 11.64 23.41
CA GLY A 283 -11.53 10.95 22.77
C GLY A 283 -11.84 10.45 21.35
N THR A 284 -12.99 10.81 20.81
CA THR A 284 -13.30 10.55 19.39
C THR A 284 -12.41 11.42 18.49
N THR A 285 -11.96 10.87 17.38
CA THR A 285 -11.21 11.61 16.36
C THR A 285 -11.76 11.28 14.98
N ILE A 286 -12.03 12.31 14.18
CA ILE A 286 -12.39 12.20 12.75
C ILE A 286 -11.17 12.55 11.90
N TYR A 287 -10.90 11.75 10.87
CA TYR A 287 -9.85 11.96 9.89
C TYR A 287 -10.47 12.07 8.50
N LEU A 288 -10.42 13.25 7.89
CA LEU A 288 -10.99 13.49 6.57
C LEU A 288 -9.94 13.24 5.48
N ASN A 289 -10.37 12.66 4.36
CA ASN A 289 -9.54 12.50 3.17
C ASN A 289 -9.09 13.85 2.60
N PRO A 290 -7.94 13.90 1.91
CA PRO A 290 -7.31 15.15 1.53
C PRO A 290 -8.09 15.88 0.43
N ILE A 291 -8.13 17.19 0.57
CA ILE A 291 -8.44 18.15 -0.49
C ILE A 291 -7.12 18.47 -1.17
N ILE A 292 -7.03 18.31 -2.49
CA ILE A 292 -5.77 18.40 -3.22
C ILE A 292 -5.84 19.39 -4.39
N ARG A 293 -4.69 20.01 -4.73
CA ARG A 293 -4.56 20.79 -5.96
C ARG A 293 -4.27 19.89 -7.16
N HIS A 294 -4.77 20.28 -8.33
CA HIS A 294 -4.44 19.59 -9.58
C HIS A 294 -4.44 20.55 -10.78
N GLN A 295 -3.77 20.11 -11.87
CA GLN A 295 -3.51 20.97 -13.02
C GLN A 295 -4.67 21.02 -14.02
N TYR A 296 -5.48 19.98 -14.12
CA TYR A 296 -6.50 19.80 -15.16
C TYR A 296 -7.89 20.08 -14.63
N GLN A 297 -8.79 20.55 -15.49
CA GLN A 297 -10.19 20.80 -15.12
C GLN A 297 -10.88 19.53 -14.59
N TYR A 298 -10.60 18.39 -15.19
CA TYR A 298 -11.06 17.09 -14.70
C TYR A 298 -9.92 16.42 -13.97
N PHE A 299 -10.23 15.87 -12.80
CA PHE A 299 -9.23 15.16 -12.02
C PHE A 299 -8.77 13.92 -12.78
N PHE A 300 -7.47 13.87 -13.06
CA PHE A 300 -6.80 12.73 -13.68
C PHE A 300 -5.67 12.27 -12.75
N ASP A 301 -5.59 10.98 -12.56
CA ASP A 301 -4.60 10.35 -11.70
C ASP A 301 -3.62 9.58 -12.59
N PRO A 302 -2.47 10.14 -12.92
CA PRO A 302 -1.50 9.50 -13.79
C PRO A 302 -0.91 8.26 -13.13
N SER A 303 -0.57 7.24 -13.92
CA SER A 303 0.30 6.17 -13.45
C SER A 303 1.70 6.72 -13.28
N LEU A 304 2.27 6.54 -12.09
CA LEU A 304 3.56 7.09 -11.70
C LEU A 304 4.66 6.02 -11.66
N SER A 305 4.33 4.82 -12.15
CA SER A 305 5.26 3.71 -12.27
C SER A 305 5.15 3.03 -13.63
N GLU A 306 6.28 2.89 -14.33
CA GLU A 306 6.37 2.23 -15.64
C GLU A 306 7.30 1.04 -15.59
N ILE A 307 6.92 -0.04 -16.32
CA ILE A 307 7.81 -1.20 -16.48
C ILE A 307 8.93 -0.86 -17.48
N MET A 308 10.17 -0.94 -17.02
CA MET A 308 11.38 -0.83 -17.86
C MET A 308 11.56 -2.13 -18.65
N LYS A 309 10.88 -2.25 -19.80
CA LYS A 309 10.87 -3.48 -20.61
C LYS A 309 12.27 -3.93 -21.02
N GLU A 310 13.09 -3.03 -21.53
CA GLU A 310 14.46 -3.33 -21.99
C GLU A 310 15.33 -3.88 -20.86
N LYS A 311 15.37 -3.18 -19.73
CA LYS A 311 16.13 -3.62 -18.54
C LYS A 311 15.63 -4.96 -18.02
N THR A 312 14.32 -5.15 -17.98
CA THR A 312 13.68 -6.40 -17.54
C THR A 312 14.08 -7.57 -18.46
N TRP A 313 14.04 -7.39 -19.78
CA TRP A 313 14.42 -8.41 -20.72
C TRP A 313 15.93 -8.68 -20.71
N LEU A 314 16.76 -7.66 -20.62
CA LEU A 314 18.21 -7.81 -20.51
C LEU A 314 18.59 -8.68 -19.29
N MET A 315 18.02 -8.38 -18.13
CA MET A 315 18.27 -9.18 -16.92
C MET A 315 17.85 -10.66 -17.10
N ARG A 316 16.73 -10.91 -17.76
CA ARG A 316 16.26 -12.27 -18.04
C ARG A 316 17.18 -13.03 -19.00
N ILE A 317 17.65 -12.37 -20.06
CA ILE A 317 18.60 -12.96 -21.02
C ILE A 317 19.92 -13.30 -20.35
N VAL A 318 20.46 -12.39 -19.55
CA VAL A 318 21.71 -12.63 -18.80
C VAL A 318 21.52 -13.82 -17.84
N PHE A 319 20.42 -13.89 -17.12
CA PHE A 319 20.14 -14.99 -16.21
C PHE A 319 20.05 -16.34 -16.95
N VAL A 320 19.32 -16.39 -18.08
CA VAL A 320 19.22 -17.61 -18.89
C VAL A 320 20.61 -18.02 -19.42
N GLY A 321 21.45 -17.06 -19.82
CA GLY A 321 22.83 -17.32 -20.25
C GLY A 321 23.68 -17.94 -19.13
N VAL A 322 23.60 -17.39 -17.92
CA VAL A 322 24.28 -17.94 -16.72
C VAL A 322 23.76 -19.34 -16.40
N LEU A 323 22.46 -19.57 -16.48
CA LEU A 323 21.87 -20.89 -16.25
C LEU A 323 22.37 -21.93 -17.26
N ILE A 324 22.40 -21.59 -18.56
CA ILE A 324 22.89 -22.47 -19.62
C ILE A 324 24.39 -22.76 -19.41
N PHE A 325 25.19 -21.75 -19.08
CA PHE A 325 26.60 -21.93 -18.76
C PHE A 325 26.80 -22.90 -17.59
N PHE A 326 26.05 -22.72 -16.52
CA PHE A 326 26.12 -23.59 -15.33
C PHE A 326 25.72 -25.03 -15.65
N ILE A 327 24.65 -25.25 -16.42
CA ILE A 327 24.23 -26.59 -16.87
C ILE A 327 25.33 -27.25 -17.71
N LYS A 328 25.92 -26.52 -18.67
CA LYS A 328 27.03 -27.03 -19.48
C LYS A 328 28.24 -27.43 -18.60
N PHE A 329 28.61 -26.59 -17.64
CA PHE A 329 29.71 -26.85 -16.71
C PHE A 329 29.48 -28.14 -15.90
N LEU A 330 28.24 -28.37 -15.42
CA LEU A 330 27.90 -29.61 -14.72
C LEU A 330 27.98 -30.84 -15.62
N LEU A 331 27.55 -30.74 -16.87
CA LEU A 331 27.55 -31.84 -17.84
C LEU A 331 28.97 -32.20 -18.30
N THR A 332 29.86 -31.20 -18.53
CA THR A 332 31.26 -31.43 -18.92
C THR A 332 32.07 -32.14 -17.81
N ASN A 333 31.91 -31.70 -16.56
CA ASN A 333 32.56 -32.33 -15.43
C ASN A 333 32.07 -33.78 -15.20
N LYS A 334 30.87 -34.13 -15.67
CA LYS A 334 30.38 -35.52 -15.60
C LYS A 334 30.98 -36.42 -16.68
N LYS A 335 31.33 -35.86 -17.84
CA LYS A 335 31.88 -36.58 -18.98
C LYS A 335 33.36 -36.94 -18.74
N GLU A 336 34.20 -36.03 -18.24
CA GLU A 336 35.59 -36.28 -17.88
C GLU A 336 35.70 -37.42 -16.86
N LYS A 337 34.78 -37.50 -15.91
CA LYS A 337 34.75 -38.55 -14.89
C LYS A 337 34.39 -39.95 -15.44
N SER A 338 33.49 -39.96 -16.46
CA SER A 338 33.11 -41.23 -17.10
C SER A 338 34.24 -41.84 -17.96
N ASP A 339 35.10 -40.96 -18.49
CA ASP A 339 36.23 -41.38 -19.33
C ASP A 339 37.45 -41.83 -18.45
N GLU A 340 37.66 -41.21 -17.27
CA GLU A 340 38.67 -41.70 -16.30
C GLU A 340 38.29 -43.06 -15.70
N ASP A 341 37.03 -43.34 -15.45
CA ASP A 341 36.56 -44.63 -14.90
C ASP A 341 36.57 -45.77 -15.94
N LYS A 342 36.60 -45.46 -17.26
CA LYS A 342 36.71 -46.47 -18.31
C LYS A 342 38.15 -46.76 -18.74
N GLY A 343 39.11 -45.95 -18.28
CA GLY A 343 40.54 -46.12 -18.58
C GLY A 343 41.32 -46.87 -17.47
N LYS A 344 40.65 -47.33 -16.45
CA LYS A 344 41.17 -48.22 -15.37
C LYS A 344 40.55 -49.61 -15.48
#